data_d1952793ea2fe3645edcb63831b87b6a
#
_entry.id   d1952793ea2fe3645edcb63831b87b6a
#
_cell.length_a   1.000
_cell.length_b   1.000
_cell.length_c   1.000
_cell.angle_alpha   90.00
_cell.angle_beta   90.00
_cell.angle_gamma   90.00
#
_symmetry.space_group_name_H-M   'P 1'
#
loop_
_entity.id
_entity.type
_entity.pdbx_description
1 polymer ?
#
loop_
_entity_poly.entity_id
_entity_poly.type
_entity_poly.pdbx_seq_one_letter_code
_entity_poly.pdbx_strand_id
1 'polypeptide(L)'
;MVFDFTEEELNSLEVRKVRGADAKTAYSIGNNEKGNYLKAVAENAASGVGKEIKINLDKTPFINITWKIEKDLKGIKENTKKGHDFAARVFVIKKTGATPLSNRAINYVFSSNSNVGETWPSPYTKKSIDSVLASTNSNLNEWVTVRANVKEDFKKFHDLDVVELSGIAIMADTDNSKLTAVSSVSYTHLRA
;
A
#
# COMPACT_ATOMS: atom_id res chain seq x y z
N MET A 1 -5.52 -1.16 16.24
CA MET A 1 -5.24 -1.86 14.97
C MET A 1 -6.04 -1.17 13.87
N VAL A 2 -5.50 -1.07 12.64
CA VAL A 2 -6.25 -0.45 11.54
C VAL A 2 -7.08 -1.48 10.81
N PHE A 3 -6.52 -2.68 10.58
CA PHE A 3 -7.20 -3.84 10.03
C PHE A 3 -7.06 -5.02 10.99
N ASP A 4 -8.14 -5.78 11.17
CA ASP A 4 -8.18 -6.98 12.01
C ASP A 4 -7.91 -8.26 11.21
N PHE A 5 -7.96 -8.15 9.88
CA PHE A 5 -7.74 -9.25 8.93
C PHE A 5 -8.58 -10.50 9.26
N THR A 6 -9.86 -10.28 9.51
CA THR A 6 -10.85 -11.36 9.63
C THR A 6 -11.61 -11.53 8.32
N GLU A 7 -12.20 -12.71 8.10
CA GLU A 7 -13.09 -12.94 6.95
C GLU A 7 -14.30 -11.98 6.98
N GLU A 8 -14.82 -11.69 8.16
CA GLU A 8 -15.93 -10.74 8.34
C GLU A 8 -15.52 -9.33 7.91
N GLU A 9 -14.33 -8.85 8.34
CA GLU A 9 -13.81 -7.56 7.90
C GLU A 9 -13.60 -7.54 6.39
N LEU A 10 -12.92 -8.54 5.82
CA LEU A 10 -12.64 -8.60 4.38
C LEU A 10 -13.94 -8.56 3.56
N ASN A 11 -14.98 -9.30 3.98
CA ASN A 11 -16.27 -9.29 3.32
C ASN A 11 -17.01 -7.96 3.43
N SER A 12 -16.71 -7.16 4.46
CA SER A 12 -17.26 -5.81 4.65
C SER A 12 -16.54 -4.73 3.83
N LEU A 13 -15.30 -5.00 3.39
CA LEU A 13 -14.50 -4.06 2.62
C LEU A 13 -14.86 -4.10 1.14
N GLU A 14 -14.92 -2.95 0.51
CA GLU A 14 -15.09 -2.86 -0.93
C GLU A 14 -13.77 -3.16 -1.65
N VAL A 15 -13.74 -4.22 -2.46
CA VAL A 15 -12.63 -4.48 -3.37
C VAL A 15 -12.76 -3.61 -4.62
N ARG A 16 -12.03 -2.51 -4.65
CA ARG A 16 -12.06 -1.52 -5.74
C ARG A 16 -11.07 -1.87 -6.83
N LYS A 17 -11.61 -2.25 -8.00
CA LYS A 17 -10.79 -2.49 -9.21
C LYS A 17 -10.25 -1.15 -9.76
N VAL A 18 -8.98 -1.14 -10.16
CA VAL A 18 -8.39 -0.01 -10.86
C VAL A 18 -9.03 0.12 -12.24
N ARG A 19 -9.30 1.38 -12.65
CA ARG A 19 -9.89 1.65 -13.96
C ARG A 19 -8.91 1.22 -15.07
N GLY A 20 -9.37 0.34 -15.95
CA GLY A 20 -8.58 -0.18 -17.06
C GLY A 20 -7.87 -1.52 -16.76
N ALA A 21 -7.84 -1.97 -15.50
CA ALA A 21 -7.34 -3.31 -15.19
C ALA A 21 -8.25 -4.42 -15.75
N ASP A 22 -7.66 -5.51 -16.20
CA ASP A 22 -8.41 -6.65 -16.76
C ASP A 22 -9.16 -7.41 -15.65
N ALA A 23 -8.50 -7.64 -14.52
CA ALA A 23 -9.02 -8.41 -13.41
C ALA A 23 -8.85 -7.68 -12.05
N LYS A 24 -9.53 -8.17 -11.03
CA LYS A 24 -9.29 -7.83 -9.62
C LYS A 24 -8.22 -8.75 -9.05
N THR A 25 -7.35 -8.22 -8.19
CA THR A 25 -6.48 -9.00 -7.32
C THR A 25 -7.34 -9.88 -6.41
N ALA A 26 -6.96 -11.14 -6.26
CA ALA A 26 -7.60 -12.05 -5.32
C ALA A 26 -7.07 -11.81 -3.90
N TYR A 27 -7.99 -11.54 -2.99
CA TYR A 27 -7.69 -11.34 -1.57
C TYR A 27 -8.30 -12.47 -0.75
N SER A 28 -7.56 -12.97 0.24
CA SER A 28 -8.02 -13.98 1.20
C SER A 28 -7.35 -13.77 2.55
N ILE A 29 -7.93 -14.34 3.60
CA ILE A 29 -7.34 -14.32 4.94
C ILE A 29 -6.49 -15.58 5.14
N GLY A 30 -5.27 -15.40 5.57
CA GLY A 30 -4.39 -16.45 6.07
C GLY A 30 -4.15 -16.30 7.56
N ASN A 31 -3.59 -17.32 8.17
CA ASN A 31 -3.22 -17.32 9.59
C ASN A 31 -1.80 -17.88 9.79
N ASN A 32 -1.08 -17.34 10.75
CA ASN A 32 0.21 -17.85 11.21
C ASN A 32 0.31 -17.71 12.73
N GLU A 33 1.44 -18.08 13.31
CA GLU A 33 1.68 -18.00 14.76
C GLU A 33 1.49 -16.59 15.37
N LYS A 34 1.57 -15.53 14.54
CA LYS A 34 1.41 -14.13 14.95
C LYS A 34 -0.01 -13.59 14.73
N GLY A 35 -0.91 -14.41 14.17
CA GLY A 35 -2.30 -14.07 13.90
C GLY A 35 -2.66 -14.03 12.41
N ASN A 36 -3.75 -13.37 12.11
CA ASN A 36 -4.28 -13.26 10.76
C ASN A 36 -3.47 -12.30 9.88
N TYR A 37 -3.51 -12.55 8.58
CA TYR A 37 -2.96 -11.68 7.57
C TYR A 37 -3.81 -11.66 6.29
N LEU A 38 -3.76 -10.57 5.55
CA LEU A 38 -4.34 -10.47 4.21
C LEU A 38 -3.34 -11.04 3.20
N LYS A 39 -3.72 -12.09 2.47
CA LYS A 39 -2.99 -12.59 1.31
C LYS A 39 -3.53 -11.97 0.04
N ALA A 40 -2.65 -11.52 -0.84
CA ALA A 40 -2.97 -10.96 -2.14
C ALA A 40 -2.28 -11.75 -3.25
N VAL A 41 -3.05 -12.14 -4.27
CA VAL A 41 -2.56 -12.77 -5.50
C VAL A 41 -3.03 -11.91 -6.67
N ALA A 42 -2.10 -11.27 -7.35
CA ALA A 42 -2.36 -10.44 -8.52
C ALA A 42 -1.81 -11.12 -9.78
N GLU A 43 -2.68 -11.49 -10.71
CA GLU A 43 -2.34 -12.07 -12.00
C GLU A 43 -2.94 -11.19 -13.09
N ASN A 44 -2.10 -10.35 -13.74
CA ASN A 44 -2.58 -9.33 -14.68
C ASN A 44 -3.79 -8.56 -14.10
N ALA A 45 -3.71 -8.18 -12.84
CA ALA A 45 -4.82 -7.70 -12.05
C ALA A 45 -4.43 -6.45 -11.25
N ALA A 46 -5.42 -5.61 -10.95
CA ALA A 46 -5.22 -4.49 -10.03
C ALA A 46 -6.51 -4.18 -9.27
N SER A 47 -6.45 -4.29 -7.98
CA SER A 47 -7.49 -3.79 -7.07
C SER A 47 -6.91 -3.55 -5.68
N GLY A 48 -7.59 -2.72 -4.91
CA GLY A 48 -7.26 -2.46 -3.52
C GLY A 48 -8.44 -2.72 -2.59
N VAL A 49 -8.14 -3.02 -1.36
CA VAL A 49 -9.08 -3.06 -0.23
C VAL A 49 -8.76 -1.92 0.73
N GLY A 50 -9.75 -1.20 1.16
CA GLY A 50 -9.51 -0.05 2.02
C GLY A 50 -10.75 0.41 2.75
N LYS A 51 -10.54 1.34 3.66
CA LYS A 51 -11.64 1.97 4.40
C LYS A 51 -11.38 3.44 4.67
N GLU A 52 -12.46 4.18 4.77
CA GLU A 52 -12.42 5.52 5.32
C GLU A 52 -12.17 5.41 6.83
N ILE A 53 -11.21 6.17 7.33
CA ILE A 53 -10.85 6.16 8.74
C ILE A 53 -10.31 7.54 9.12
N LYS A 54 -10.72 8.00 10.29
CA LYS A 54 -10.21 9.24 10.88
C LYS A 54 -9.15 8.91 11.91
N ILE A 55 -7.90 9.26 11.60
CA ILE A 55 -6.76 9.02 12.49
C ILE A 55 -6.07 10.36 12.77
N ASN A 56 -5.98 10.71 14.03
CA ASN A 56 -5.30 11.93 14.47
C ASN A 56 -3.79 11.69 14.48
N LEU A 57 -3.07 12.32 13.53
CA LEU A 57 -1.62 12.20 13.38
C LEU A 57 -0.80 12.97 14.42
N ASP A 58 -1.40 13.90 15.17
CA ASP A 58 -0.72 14.52 16.29
C ASP A 58 -0.56 13.54 17.47
N LYS A 59 -1.48 12.58 17.57
CA LYS A 59 -1.45 11.53 18.61
C LYS A 59 -0.76 10.26 18.13
N THR A 60 -0.91 9.91 16.85
CA THR A 60 -0.44 8.64 16.29
C THR A 60 0.20 8.86 14.90
N PRO A 61 1.37 9.53 14.86
CA PRO A 61 2.01 9.91 13.60
C PRO A 61 2.66 8.74 12.84
N PHE A 62 2.94 7.62 13.52
CA PHE A 62 3.68 6.52 12.94
C PHE A 62 2.77 5.39 12.45
N ILE A 63 3.02 4.94 11.22
CA ILE A 63 2.49 3.68 10.71
C ILE A 63 3.56 2.58 10.83
N ASN A 64 3.15 1.40 11.32
CA ASN A 64 3.97 0.19 11.25
C ASN A 64 3.27 -0.80 10.32
N ILE A 65 3.99 -1.35 9.37
CA ILE A 65 3.48 -2.30 8.38
C ILE A 65 4.33 -3.56 8.47
N THR A 66 3.68 -4.70 8.71
CA THR A 66 4.33 -6.03 8.63
C THR A 66 3.83 -6.73 7.40
N TRP A 67 4.72 -7.04 6.48
CA TRP A 67 4.40 -7.61 5.19
C TRP A 67 5.45 -8.60 4.69
N LYS A 68 5.10 -9.39 3.68
CA LYS A 68 5.96 -10.36 3.02
C LYS A 68 5.65 -10.40 1.54
N ILE A 69 6.67 -10.46 0.70
CA ILE A 69 6.53 -10.74 -0.73
C ILE A 69 7.00 -12.17 -0.98
N GLU A 70 6.13 -13.01 -1.54
CA GLU A 70 6.39 -14.41 -1.88
C GLU A 70 6.76 -14.55 -3.36
N LYS A 71 6.17 -13.69 -4.22
CA LYS A 71 6.52 -13.60 -5.63
C LYS A 71 6.56 -12.12 -6.04
N ASP A 72 7.71 -11.68 -6.48
CA ASP A 72 8.00 -10.30 -6.82
C ASP A 72 7.89 -10.00 -8.33
N LEU A 73 8.17 -8.75 -8.70
CA LEU A 73 8.01 -8.20 -10.04
C LEU A 73 9.38 -7.71 -10.59
N LYS A 74 10.39 -8.59 -10.62
CA LYS A 74 11.72 -8.22 -11.12
C LYS A 74 11.70 -7.76 -12.57
N GLY A 75 12.59 -6.82 -12.88
CA GLY A 75 12.85 -6.34 -14.24
C GLY A 75 11.91 -5.24 -14.73
N ILE A 76 10.95 -4.78 -13.92
CA ILE A 76 10.09 -3.65 -14.26
C ILE A 76 10.68 -2.32 -13.75
N LYS A 77 10.31 -1.19 -14.40
CA LYS A 77 10.67 0.17 -13.98
C LYS A 77 9.48 0.79 -13.25
N GLU A 78 9.45 0.62 -11.93
CA GLU A 78 8.32 0.99 -11.05
C GLU A 78 7.95 2.48 -11.11
N ASN A 79 8.89 3.36 -11.46
CA ASN A 79 8.66 4.80 -11.62
C ASN A 79 8.12 5.23 -13.00
N THR A 80 7.70 4.27 -13.84
CA THR A 80 7.12 4.53 -15.16
C THR A 80 5.71 3.96 -15.26
N LYS A 81 4.85 4.52 -16.11
CA LYS A 81 3.48 4.02 -16.31
C LYS A 81 3.43 2.53 -16.68
N LYS A 82 4.38 2.05 -17.50
CA LYS A 82 4.43 0.66 -17.96
C LYS A 82 4.83 -0.33 -16.85
N GLY A 83 5.55 0.12 -15.84
CA GLY A 83 6.04 -0.74 -14.76
C GLY A 83 5.56 -0.29 -13.37
N HIS A 84 4.52 0.54 -13.27
CA HIS A 84 4.01 1.02 -11.98
C HIS A 84 3.12 -0.02 -11.29
N ASP A 85 3.73 -1.16 -11.00
CA ASP A 85 3.13 -2.30 -10.33
C ASP A 85 3.92 -2.65 -9.08
N PHE A 86 3.21 -3.05 -8.03
CA PHE A 86 3.80 -3.43 -6.75
C PHE A 86 3.11 -4.67 -6.19
N ALA A 87 3.90 -5.62 -5.73
CA ALA A 87 3.39 -6.82 -5.08
C ALA A 87 2.65 -6.50 -3.77
N ALA A 88 3.07 -5.45 -3.06
CA ALA A 88 2.35 -4.90 -1.92
C ALA A 88 2.58 -3.40 -1.77
N ARG A 89 1.51 -2.67 -1.51
CA ARG A 89 1.56 -1.25 -1.14
C ARG A 89 0.43 -0.87 -0.20
N VAL A 90 0.72 0.09 0.68
CA VAL A 90 -0.23 0.65 1.64
C VAL A 90 -0.37 2.14 1.36
N PHE A 91 -1.58 2.56 1.06
CA PHE A 91 -1.92 3.97 0.84
C PHE A 91 -2.36 4.61 2.15
N VAL A 92 -1.84 5.77 2.45
CA VAL A 92 -2.40 6.70 3.43
C VAL A 92 -2.92 7.93 2.69
N ILE A 93 -4.18 8.29 2.96
CA ILE A 93 -4.93 9.23 2.13
C ILE A 93 -5.44 10.39 2.95
N LYS A 94 -5.21 11.63 2.46
CA LYS A 94 -5.82 12.85 2.94
C LYS A 94 -6.76 13.42 1.90
N LYS A 95 -8.04 13.54 2.24
CA LYS A 95 -9.01 14.31 1.45
C LYS A 95 -8.71 15.81 1.60
N THR A 96 -8.45 16.50 0.49
CA THR A 96 -8.11 17.93 0.48
C THR A 96 -9.14 18.77 -0.28
N GLY A 97 -10.25 18.18 -0.70
CA GLY A 97 -11.34 18.87 -1.40
C GLY A 97 -12.55 17.96 -1.63
N ALA A 98 -13.52 18.47 -2.38
CA ALA A 98 -14.83 17.83 -2.58
C ALA A 98 -14.79 16.56 -3.47
N THR A 99 -13.74 16.36 -4.25
CA THR A 99 -13.65 15.23 -5.18
C THR A 99 -12.44 14.33 -4.86
N PRO A 100 -12.51 13.02 -5.18
CA PRO A 100 -11.36 12.12 -5.04
C PRO A 100 -10.11 12.60 -5.78
N LEU A 101 -10.27 13.34 -6.88
CA LEU A 101 -9.18 13.92 -7.66
C LEU A 101 -8.36 14.98 -6.91
N SER A 102 -8.91 15.56 -5.85
CA SER A 102 -8.18 16.51 -4.99
C SER A 102 -7.33 15.83 -3.92
N ASN A 103 -7.55 14.54 -3.62
CA ASN A 103 -6.86 13.83 -2.56
C ASN A 103 -5.35 13.87 -2.72
N ARG A 104 -4.63 13.84 -1.60
CA ARG A 104 -3.19 13.59 -1.52
C ARG A 104 -2.98 12.22 -0.90
N ALA A 105 -2.03 11.47 -1.44
CA ALA A 105 -1.70 10.14 -0.96
C ALA A 105 -0.19 9.93 -0.85
N ILE A 106 0.19 9.10 0.08
CA ILE A 106 1.52 8.49 0.11
C ILE A 106 1.30 6.99 -0.03
N ASN A 107 2.01 6.38 -0.97
CA ASN A 107 2.06 4.94 -1.16
C ASN A 107 3.34 4.42 -0.52
N TYR A 108 3.23 3.77 0.58
CA TYR A 108 4.33 2.97 1.10
C TYR A 108 4.39 1.67 0.33
N VAL A 109 5.53 1.40 -0.32
CA VAL A 109 5.66 0.27 -1.23
C VAL A 109 6.73 -0.71 -0.77
N PHE A 110 6.45 -2.00 -0.99
CA PHE A 110 7.46 -3.05 -0.98
C PHE A 110 7.93 -3.22 -2.44
N SER A 111 9.07 -2.64 -2.74
CA SER A 111 9.59 -2.61 -4.11
C SER A 111 10.21 -3.94 -4.52
N SER A 112 10.07 -4.29 -5.80
CA SER A 112 10.77 -5.43 -6.40
C SER A 112 12.11 -5.05 -7.03
N ASN A 113 12.34 -3.76 -7.32
CA ASN A 113 13.50 -3.32 -8.11
C ASN A 113 14.27 -2.16 -7.50
N SER A 114 13.61 -1.30 -6.71
CA SER A 114 14.22 -0.09 -6.12
C SER A 114 14.71 -0.36 -4.70
N ASN A 115 15.55 0.55 -4.19
CA ASN A 115 16.11 0.44 -2.85
C ASN A 115 15.26 1.18 -1.82
N VAL A 116 15.37 0.75 -0.56
CA VAL A 116 14.73 1.42 0.58
C VAL A 116 15.19 2.87 0.64
N GLY A 117 14.23 3.78 0.84
CA GLY A 117 14.45 5.23 0.91
C GLY A 117 14.26 5.96 -0.43
N GLU A 118 14.21 5.26 -1.56
CA GLU A 118 13.85 5.87 -2.83
C GLU A 118 12.40 6.34 -2.82
N THR A 119 12.14 7.50 -3.46
CA THR A 119 10.81 8.10 -3.55
C THR A 119 10.62 8.78 -4.90
N TRP A 120 9.41 8.70 -5.45
CA TRP A 120 9.05 9.40 -6.68
C TRP A 120 7.57 9.73 -6.74
N PRO A 121 7.15 10.76 -7.49
CA PRO A 121 5.75 10.98 -7.79
C PRO A 121 5.20 9.84 -8.64
N SER A 122 3.98 9.39 -8.35
CA SER A 122 3.30 8.43 -9.20
C SER A 122 3.29 8.91 -10.66
N PRO A 123 3.58 8.04 -11.63
CA PRO A 123 3.58 8.41 -13.05
C PRO A 123 2.18 8.77 -13.58
N TYR A 124 1.14 8.55 -12.78
CA TYR A 124 -0.24 8.92 -13.10
C TYR A 124 -0.67 10.26 -12.51
N THR A 125 -0.09 10.65 -11.36
CA THR A 125 -0.43 11.91 -10.70
C THR A 125 0.61 12.33 -9.67
N LYS A 126 1.00 13.60 -9.70
CA LYS A 126 1.89 14.18 -8.67
C LYS A 126 1.23 14.30 -7.28
N LYS A 127 -0.08 14.01 -7.18
CA LYS A 127 -0.81 14.02 -5.92
C LYS A 127 -0.63 12.74 -5.10
N SER A 128 0.06 11.75 -5.63
CA SER A 128 0.44 10.51 -4.97
C SER A 128 1.96 10.33 -5.08
N ILE A 129 2.59 10.01 -3.97
CA ILE A 129 4.04 9.77 -3.89
C ILE A 129 4.26 8.32 -3.50
N ASP A 130 5.09 7.62 -4.26
CA ASP A 130 5.56 6.28 -3.92
C ASP A 130 6.82 6.41 -3.05
N SER A 131 6.84 5.69 -1.93
CA SER A 131 7.96 5.69 -0.97
C SER A 131 8.33 4.25 -0.62
N VAL A 132 9.55 3.86 -0.95
CA VAL A 132 10.05 2.50 -0.74
C VAL A 132 10.44 2.30 0.71
N LEU A 133 9.68 1.47 1.43
CA LEU A 133 9.97 1.10 2.83
C LEU A 133 10.62 -0.28 2.96
N ALA A 134 10.44 -1.16 1.98
CA ALA A 134 11.08 -2.46 1.91
C ALA A 134 11.39 -2.84 0.46
N SER A 135 12.36 -3.73 0.26
CA SER A 135 12.77 -4.18 -1.07
C SER A 135 13.03 -5.69 -1.10
N THR A 136 12.58 -6.36 -2.16
CA THR A 136 12.88 -7.79 -2.37
C THR A 136 14.34 -8.03 -2.74
N ASN A 137 15.12 -7.00 -3.03
CA ASN A 137 16.57 -7.09 -3.15
C ASN A 137 17.24 -7.60 -1.87
N SER A 138 16.59 -7.39 -0.70
CA SER A 138 17.10 -7.81 0.61
C SER A 138 16.18 -8.80 1.33
N ASN A 139 14.88 -8.80 1.06
CA ASN A 139 13.87 -9.46 1.89
C ASN A 139 12.79 -10.21 1.08
N LEU A 140 13.17 -11.08 0.15
CA LEU A 140 12.21 -11.96 -0.53
C LEU A 140 11.87 -13.16 0.37
N ASN A 141 10.57 -13.51 0.45
CA ASN A 141 10.02 -14.59 1.29
C ASN A 141 10.17 -14.40 2.81
N GLU A 142 10.48 -13.19 3.25
CA GLU A 142 10.64 -12.87 4.67
C GLU A 142 9.57 -11.90 5.16
N TRP A 143 9.07 -12.11 6.38
CA TRP A 143 8.25 -11.12 7.07
C TRP A 143 9.11 -9.99 7.58
N VAL A 144 8.86 -8.79 7.09
CA VAL A 144 9.53 -7.57 7.54
C VAL A 144 8.53 -6.59 8.14
N THR A 145 8.94 -5.92 9.20
CA THR A 145 8.19 -4.82 9.80
C THR A 145 8.93 -3.52 9.55
N VAL A 146 8.23 -2.57 8.95
CA VAL A 146 8.74 -1.24 8.66
C VAL A 146 7.94 -0.18 9.40
N ARG A 147 8.55 1.00 9.60
CA ARG A 147 7.92 2.14 10.29
C ARG A 147 8.14 3.41 9.47
N ALA A 148 7.09 4.22 9.34
CA ALA A 148 7.17 5.55 8.72
C ALA A 148 6.43 6.58 9.57
N ASN A 149 6.90 7.84 9.55
CA ASN A 149 6.21 8.96 10.16
C ASN A 149 5.30 9.62 9.11
N VAL A 150 4.04 9.24 9.12
CA VAL A 150 3.03 9.69 8.14
C VAL A 150 2.87 11.21 8.14
N LYS A 151 2.91 11.84 9.34
CA LYS A 151 2.78 13.30 9.44
C LYS A 151 3.94 14.04 8.80
N GLU A 152 5.16 13.61 9.10
CA GLU A 152 6.37 14.18 8.49
C GLU A 152 6.43 13.91 6.99
N ASP A 153 6.03 12.73 6.54
CA ASP A 153 6.01 12.37 5.13
C ASP A 153 5.01 13.24 4.33
N PHE A 154 3.81 13.52 4.87
CA PHE A 154 2.89 14.48 4.23
C PHE A 154 3.49 15.89 4.16
N LYS A 155 4.17 16.33 5.22
CA LYS A 155 4.86 17.63 5.21
C LYS A 155 5.98 17.65 4.17
N LYS A 156 6.81 16.62 4.15
CA LYS A 156 7.96 16.49 3.24
C LYS A 156 7.55 16.41 1.77
N PHE A 157 6.57 15.58 1.44
CA PHE A 157 6.24 15.24 0.06
C PHE A 157 5.15 16.11 -0.56
N HIS A 158 4.26 16.65 0.24
CA HIS A 158 3.11 17.43 -0.21
C HIS A 158 3.07 18.86 0.32
N ASP A 159 4.02 19.24 1.20
CA ASP A 159 4.00 20.49 1.98
C ASP A 159 2.68 20.70 2.74
N LEU A 160 2.12 19.60 3.26
CA LEU A 160 0.87 19.61 4.02
C LEU A 160 1.11 19.26 5.48
N ASP A 161 0.61 20.07 6.39
CA ASP A 161 0.50 19.74 7.80
C ASP A 161 -0.83 19.00 8.03
N VAL A 162 -0.76 17.66 8.02
CA VAL A 162 -1.94 16.80 8.13
C VAL A 162 -2.16 16.41 9.58
N VAL A 163 -3.23 16.93 10.18
CA VAL A 163 -3.66 16.57 11.54
C VAL A 163 -4.49 15.28 11.54
N GLU A 164 -5.32 15.05 10.50
CA GLU A 164 -6.20 13.89 10.43
C GLU A 164 -6.11 13.22 9.06
N LEU A 165 -5.82 11.90 9.04
CA LEU A 165 -5.98 11.07 7.85
C LEU A 165 -7.46 10.82 7.55
N SER A 166 -7.76 10.60 6.27
CA SER A 166 -9.12 10.35 5.78
C SER A 166 -9.35 8.91 5.33
N GLY A 167 -8.31 8.16 5.07
CA GLY A 167 -8.43 6.78 4.62
C GLY A 167 -7.10 6.04 4.57
N ILE A 168 -7.21 4.71 4.51
CA ILE A 168 -6.11 3.79 4.31
C ILE A 168 -6.54 2.66 3.39
N ALA A 169 -5.65 2.19 2.52
CA ALA A 169 -5.90 1.06 1.64
C ALA A 169 -4.67 0.19 1.46
N ILE A 170 -4.88 -1.09 1.19
CA ILE A 170 -3.85 -2.05 0.81
C ILE A 170 -4.12 -2.46 -0.62
N MET A 171 -3.07 -2.58 -1.42
CA MET A 171 -3.19 -2.94 -2.82
C MET A 171 -2.03 -3.83 -3.27
N ALA A 172 -2.31 -4.75 -4.18
CA ALA A 172 -1.34 -5.45 -5.01
C ALA A 172 -1.79 -5.34 -6.46
N ASP A 173 -0.88 -5.04 -7.37
CA ASP A 173 -1.19 -4.84 -8.78
C ASP A 173 -0.09 -5.31 -9.72
N THR A 174 -0.51 -5.78 -10.89
CA THR A 174 0.34 -6.31 -11.96
C THR A 174 -0.25 -6.01 -13.34
N ASP A 175 -1.21 -5.08 -13.41
CA ASP A 175 -1.96 -4.79 -14.63
C ASP A 175 -1.15 -4.02 -15.68
N ASN A 176 -0.09 -3.33 -15.30
CA ASN A 176 0.82 -2.65 -16.21
C ASN A 176 1.87 -3.60 -16.80
N SER A 177 2.47 -4.44 -15.97
CA SER A 177 3.52 -5.40 -16.35
C SER A 177 2.99 -6.71 -16.90
N LYS A 178 1.71 -7.05 -16.62
CA LYS A 178 1.08 -8.33 -16.96
C LYS A 178 1.73 -9.55 -16.28
N LEU A 179 2.44 -9.31 -15.19
CA LEU A 179 3.11 -10.33 -14.39
C LEU A 179 2.18 -10.90 -13.31
N THR A 180 2.73 -11.75 -12.46
CA THR A 180 2.06 -12.30 -11.27
C THR A 180 2.84 -11.94 -10.03
N ALA A 181 2.17 -11.42 -9.03
CA ALA A 181 2.72 -11.15 -7.71
C ALA A 181 1.94 -11.86 -6.61
N VAL A 182 2.63 -12.26 -5.55
CA VAL A 182 2.04 -12.84 -4.34
C VAL A 182 2.62 -12.15 -3.12
N SER A 183 1.73 -11.65 -2.26
CA SER A 183 2.14 -10.95 -1.04
C SER A 183 1.19 -11.22 0.12
N SER A 184 1.66 -10.89 1.31
CA SER A 184 0.91 -10.98 2.55
C SER A 184 1.14 -9.73 3.39
N VAL A 185 0.09 -9.18 3.99
CA VAL A 185 0.14 -8.04 4.93
C VAL A 185 -0.50 -8.47 6.23
N SER A 186 0.29 -8.52 7.32
CA SER A 186 -0.17 -9.06 8.60
C SER A 186 -0.61 -7.96 9.57
N TYR A 187 0.15 -6.90 9.69
CA TYR A 187 -0.05 -5.95 10.78
C TYR A 187 0.11 -4.53 10.27
N THR A 188 -0.95 -3.75 10.43
CA THR A 188 -0.91 -2.32 10.14
C THR A 188 -1.40 -1.55 11.35
N HIS A 189 -0.48 -0.84 12.03
CA HIS A 189 -0.76 -0.09 13.23
C HIS A 189 -0.34 1.36 13.07
N LEU A 190 -1.17 2.26 13.59
CA LEU A 190 -0.77 3.63 13.84
C LEU A 190 -0.52 3.80 15.34
N ARG A 191 0.64 4.34 15.69
CA ARG A 191 1.09 4.52 17.09
C ARG A 191 1.61 5.93 17.33
N ALA A 192 1.59 6.30 18.60
CA ALA A 192 2.31 7.45 19.12
C ALA A 192 3.83 7.29 19.05
#